data_516c9f21c8534f2709e0c03eba43bffd
#
_entry.id   516c9f21c8534f2709e0c03eba43bffd
#
_cell.length_a   1.000
_cell.length_b   1.000
_cell.length_c   1.000
_cell.angle_alpha   90.00
_cell.angle_beta   90.00
_cell.angle_gamma   90.00
#
_symmetry.space_group_name_H-M   'P 1'
#
loop_
_entity.id
_entity.type
_entity.pdbx_description
1 polymer ?
#
loop_
_entity_poly.entity_id
_entity_poly.type
_entity_poly.pdbx_seq_one_letter_code
_entity_poly.pdbx_strand_id
1 'polypeptide(L)' 'MTKEINCIITRKIAVLSSTQSGWQLELNEVAWNGKEAKLELRRWAPNHEKCNRGVTLTAEEAKALLSALQKEVTA' A
#
# COMPACT_ATOMS: atom_id res chain seq x y z
N MET A 1 -15.63 -19.24 -13.74
CA MET A 1 -16.21 -18.03 -13.19
C MET A 1 -15.15 -17.18 -12.50
N THR A 2 -15.09 -15.95 -12.88
CA THR A 2 -14.05 -15.06 -12.39
C THR A 2 -14.43 -14.50 -11.03
N LYS A 3 -13.49 -14.61 -10.12
CA LYS A 3 -13.66 -14.02 -8.82
C LYS A 3 -13.21 -12.58 -8.90
N GLU A 4 -14.10 -11.68 -8.65
CA GLU A 4 -13.73 -10.28 -8.65
C GLU A 4 -13.14 -9.87 -7.31
N ILE A 5 -11.95 -9.31 -7.37
CA ILE A 5 -11.32 -8.76 -6.19
C ILE A 5 -11.60 -7.27 -6.19
N ASN A 6 -12.35 -6.84 -5.21
CA ASN A 6 -12.77 -5.45 -5.11
C ASN A 6 -11.82 -4.71 -4.17
N CYS A 7 -11.04 -3.82 -4.76
CA CYS A 7 -10.06 -3.03 -4.02
C CYS A 7 -10.35 -1.56 -4.24
N ILE A 8 -10.59 -0.85 -3.15
CA ILE A 8 -10.87 0.58 -3.22
C ILE A 8 -9.79 1.32 -2.42
N ILE A 9 -9.06 2.19 -3.11
CA ILE A 9 -8.13 3.08 -2.42
C ILE A 9 -8.95 4.21 -1.83
N THR A 10 -9.12 4.18 -0.52
CA THR A 10 -9.92 5.18 0.16
C THR A 10 -9.16 6.47 0.40
N ARG A 11 -7.83 6.40 0.44
CA ARG A 11 -6.99 7.58 0.65
C ARG A 11 -5.59 7.30 0.15
N LYS A 12 -5.11 8.15 -0.75
CA LYS A 12 -3.73 8.09 -1.21
C LYS A 12 -2.87 8.85 -0.24
N ILE A 13 -1.81 8.20 0.25
CA ILE A 13 -0.97 8.80 1.27
C ILE A 13 0.36 9.25 0.71
N ALA A 14 1.11 8.34 0.07
CA ALA A 14 2.43 8.70 -0.41
C ALA A 14 2.90 7.77 -1.51
N VAL A 15 3.67 8.31 -2.44
CA VAL A 15 4.44 7.53 -3.41
C VAL A 15 5.86 7.49 -2.88
N LEU A 16 6.35 6.29 -2.62
CA LEU A 16 7.68 6.12 -2.04
C LEU A 16 8.77 6.05 -3.10
N SER A 17 8.46 5.48 -4.25
CA SER A 17 9.41 5.38 -5.35
C SER A 17 8.70 5.11 -6.65
N SER A 18 9.38 5.37 -7.75
CA SER A 18 8.87 5.10 -9.10
C SER A 18 9.96 4.44 -9.92
N THR A 19 9.56 3.54 -10.81
CA THR A 19 10.49 2.95 -11.76
C THR A 19 10.35 3.64 -13.12
N GLN A 20 11.28 3.36 -14.02
CA GLN A 20 11.24 3.93 -15.35
C GLN A 20 10.02 3.46 -16.14
N SER A 21 9.54 2.27 -15.85
CA SER A 21 8.36 1.73 -16.51
C SER A 21 7.06 2.28 -15.95
N GLY A 22 7.13 3.12 -14.92
CA GLY A 22 5.96 3.77 -14.37
C GLY A 22 5.33 3.06 -13.18
N TRP A 23 5.92 1.96 -12.74
CA TRP A 23 5.45 1.31 -11.53
C TRP A 23 5.86 2.13 -10.31
N GLN A 24 4.97 2.21 -9.33
CA GLN A 24 5.20 3.01 -8.13
C GLN A 24 4.98 2.17 -6.88
N LEU A 25 5.86 2.34 -5.90
CA LEU A 25 5.63 1.80 -4.57
C LEU A 25 4.86 2.86 -3.79
N GLU A 26 3.66 2.50 -3.35
CA GLU A 26 2.76 3.45 -2.71
C GLU A 26 2.33 3.00 -1.34
N LEU A 27 2.13 3.99 -0.48
CA LEU A 27 1.46 3.80 0.80
C LEU A 27 0.08 4.40 0.67
N ASN A 28 -0.94 3.58 0.83
CA ASN A 28 -2.33 4.00 0.69
C ASN A 28 -3.17 3.43 1.81
N GLU A 29 -4.37 3.97 1.96
CA GLU A 29 -5.40 3.34 2.78
C GLU A 29 -6.34 2.63 1.81
N VAL A 30 -6.52 1.34 2.01
CA VAL A 30 -7.22 0.50 1.04
C VAL A 30 -8.26 -0.38 1.73
N ALA A 31 -9.44 -0.46 1.14
CA ALA A 31 -10.49 -1.36 1.58
C ALA A 31 -10.61 -2.49 0.57
N TRP A 32 -10.46 -3.73 1.04
CA TRP A 32 -10.56 -4.92 0.21
C TRP A 32 -11.90 -5.60 0.44
N ASN A 33 -12.64 -5.84 -0.65
CA ASN A 33 -13.88 -6.61 -0.62
C ASN A 33 -14.88 -6.10 0.42
N GLY A 34 -14.98 -4.78 0.56
CA GLY A 34 -15.92 -4.17 1.48
C GLY A 34 -15.53 -4.23 2.94
N LYS A 35 -14.32 -4.70 3.22
CA LYS A 35 -13.84 -4.75 4.60
C LYS A 35 -13.31 -3.40 5.03
N GLU A 36 -13.01 -3.28 6.31
CA GLU A 36 -12.47 -2.06 6.87
C GLU A 36 -11.18 -1.66 6.18
N ALA A 37 -11.03 -0.38 5.89
CA ALA A 37 -9.82 0.12 5.23
C ALA A 37 -8.63 0.04 6.16
N LYS A 38 -7.48 -0.32 5.59
CA LYS A 38 -6.23 -0.45 6.33
C LYS A 38 -5.11 0.17 5.53
N LEU A 39 -4.03 0.49 6.20
CA LEU A 39 -2.82 0.96 5.53
C LEU A 39 -2.20 -0.17 4.74
N GLU A 40 -1.65 0.17 3.58
CA GLU A 40 -1.10 -0.85 2.69
C GLU A 40 0.11 -0.31 1.94
N LEU A 41 1.15 -1.14 1.85
CA LEU A 41 2.29 -0.90 0.99
C LEU A 41 2.18 -1.84 -0.20
N ARG A 42 2.18 -1.27 -1.41
CA ARG A 42 2.02 -2.07 -2.61
C ARG A 42 2.59 -1.34 -3.82
N ARG A 43 3.11 -2.12 -4.76
CA ARG A 43 3.52 -1.56 -6.04
C ARG A 43 2.36 -1.59 -7.01
N TRP A 44 2.14 -0.48 -7.67
CA TRP A 44 1.06 -0.31 -8.63
C TRP A 44 1.62 0.00 -10.01
N ALA A 45 0.99 -0.59 -11.02
CA ALA A 45 1.32 -0.28 -12.41
C ALA A 45 0.82 1.12 -12.76
N PRO A 46 1.31 1.69 -13.87
CA PRO A 46 0.77 2.96 -14.36
C PRO A 46 -0.76 2.87 -14.46
N ASN A 47 -1.43 3.93 -14.04
CA ASN A 47 -2.89 4.02 -14.03
C ASN A 47 -3.57 3.01 -13.12
N HIS A 48 -2.82 2.36 -12.24
CA HIS A 48 -3.36 1.40 -11.25
C HIS A 48 -4.14 0.25 -11.88
N GLU A 49 -3.78 -0.13 -13.10
CA GLU A 49 -4.46 -1.24 -13.78
C GLU A 49 -4.07 -2.59 -13.20
N LYS A 50 -2.85 -2.69 -12.71
CA LYS A 50 -2.34 -3.92 -12.12
C LYS A 50 -1.59 -3.58 -10.87
N CYS A 51 -1.42 -4.58 -10.01
CA CYS A 51 -0.60 -4.41 -8.82
C CYS A 51 0.12 -5.70 -8.49
N ASN A 52 1.25 -5.56 -7.81
CA ASN A 52 1.98 -6.68 -7.28
C ASN A 52 1.50 -7.00 -5.88
N ARG A 53 2.10 -8.01 -5.28
CA ARG A 53 1.76 -8.34 -3.90
C ARG A 53 2.08 -7.17 -2.99
N GLY A 54 1.25 -6.98 -2.01
CA GLY A 54 1.45 -5.93 -1.04
C GLY A 54 1.32 -6.42 0.37
N VAL A 55 1.51 -5.52 1.30
CA VAL A 55 1.41 -5.80 2.73
C VAL A 55 0.38 -4.87 3.33
N THR A 56 -0.64 -5.45 3.92
CA THR A 56 -1.67 -4.69 4.63
C THR A 56 -1.28 -4.67 6.10
N LEU A 57 -1.35 -3.50 6.71
CA LEU A 57 -0.90 -3.32 8.08
C LEU A 57 -2.07 -2.98 8.99
N THR A 58 -2.08 -3.60 10.18
CA THR A 58 -2.97 -3.14 11.23
C THR A 58 -2.43 -1.84 11.80
N ALA A 59 -3.25 -1.13 12.57
CA ALA A 59 -2.79 0.10 13.21
C ALA A 59 -1.59 -0.15 14.11
N GLU A 60 -1.59 -1.27 14.81
CA GLU A 60 -0.49 -1.62 15.70
C GLU A 60 0.78 -1.95 14.93
N GLU A 61 0.62 -2.67 13.81
CA GLU A 61 1.77 -2.97 12.95
C GLU A 61 2.36 -1.71 12.34
N ALA A 62 1.50 -0.77 11.93
CA ALA A 62 1.97 0.49 11.37
C ALA A 62 2.76 1.29 12.39
N LYS A 63 2.30 1.31 13.64
CA LYS A 63 3.03 2.00 14.71
C LYS A 63 4.37 1.36 14.98
N ALA A 64 4.41 0.03 14.99
CA ALA A 64 5.66 -0.69 15.20
C ALA A 64 6.64 -0.43 14.06
N LEU A 65 6.13 -0.41 12.83
CA LEU A 65 6.96 -0.11 11.68
C LEU A 65 7.53 1.30 11.74
N LEU A 66 6.70 2.27 12.11
CA LEU A 66 7.15 3.65 12.27
C LEU A 66 8.29 3.72 13.27
N SER A 67 8.14 3.07 14.42
CA SER A 67 9.15 3.08 15.45
C SER A 67 10.46 2.45 14.97
N ALA A 68 10.36 1.33 14.27
CA ALA A 68 11.54 0.65 13.75
C ALA A 68 12.25 1.50 12.70
N LEU A 69 11.49 2.10 11.79
CA LEU A 69 12.06 2.93 10.73
C LEU A 69 12.76 4.17 11.31
N GLN A 70 12.18 4.77 12.33
CA GLN A 70 12.79 5.94 12.94
C GLN A 70 14.17 5.63 13.50
N LYS A 71 14.34 4.45 14.06
CA LYS A 71 15.65 4.03 14.59
C LYS A 71 16.67 3.76 13.50
N GLU A 72 16.21 3.24 12.36
CA GLU A 72 17.12 2.81 11.30
C GLU A 72 17.46 3.91 10.32
N VAL A 73 16.56 4.86 10.09
CA VAL A 73 16.72 5.83 9.02
C VAL A 73 17.13 7.21 9.52
N THR A 74 16.99 7.49 10.79
CA THR A 74 17.36 8.78 11.34
C THR A 74 18.79 8.72 11.93
N ALA A 75 19.71 8.32 11.12
CA ALA A 75 21.11 8.29 11.58
C ALA A 75 21.72 9.68 11.48
#